data_b88f35d90b699976e747fec435ba844f
#
_entry.id   b88f35d90b699976e747fec435ba844f
#
_cell.length_a   1.000
_cell.length_b   1.000
_cell.length_c   1.000
_cell.angle_alpha   90.00
_cell.angle_beta   90.00
_cell.angle_gamma   90.00
#
_symmetry.space_group_name_H-M   'P 1'
#
loop_
_entity.id
_entity.type
_entity.pdbx_description
1 polymer ?
#
loop_
_entity_poly.entity_id
_entity_poly.type
_entity_poly.pdbx_seq_one_letter_code
_entity_poly.pdbx_strand_id
1 'polypeptide(L)'
;MAIDFKEKYSELKSKDNADLNPDELGYIKVIEDYIDSEIEKKLSTDRLEVWIDKAYILFNYNPVTKKPFPSMTNARKSVLTGELLSRYERANWKINWHEDDGMDGNMSGGDYLILKGIR
;
A
#
# COMPACT_ATOMS: atom_id res chain seq x y z
N MET A 1 -16.76 -34.97 9.28
CA MET A 1 -16.88 -34.40 7.93
C MET A 1 -15.67 -33.50 7.65
N ALA A 2 -15.02 -33.69 6.53
CA ALA A 2 -13.84 -32.89 6.19
C ALA A 2 -14.25 -31.52 5.69
N ILE A 3 -13.54 -30.50 6.18
CA ILE A 3 -13.75 -29.13 5.73
C ILE A 3 -13.20 -28.98 4.31
N ASP A 4 -14.01 -28.43 3.42
CA ASP A 4 -13.55 -28.14 2.07
C ASP A 4 -12.66 -26.88 2.08
N PHE A 5 -11.44 -27.02 1.57
CA PHE A 5 -10.47 -25.94 1.59
C PHE A 5 -10.96 -24.70 0.82
N LYS A 6 -11.53 -24.90 -0.37
CA LYS A 6 -11.98 -23.78 -1.18
C LYS A 6 -13.09 -22.97 -0.50
N GLU A 7 -14.06 -23.65 0.08
CA GLU A 7 -15.13 -22.99 0.81
C GLU A 7 -14.59 -22.24 2.02
N LYS A 8 -13.72 -22.89 2.79
CA LYS A 8 -13.15 -22.27 3.98
C LYS A 8 -12.27 -21.07 3.61
N TYR A 9 -11.49 -21.19 2.55
CA TYR A 9 -10.64 -20.11 2.07
C TYR A 9 -11.48 -18.92 1.62
N SER A 10 -12.59 -19.16 0.91
CA SER A 10 -13.51 -18.08 0.50
C SER A 10 -14.11 -17.35 1.69
N GLU A 11 -14.51 -18.10 2.73
CA GLU A 11 -15.02 -17.48 3.95
C GLU A 11 -13.97 -16.61 4.62
N LEU A 12 -12.75 -17.12 4.75
CA LEU A 12 -11.67 -16.37 5.38
C LEU A 12 -11.33 -15.13 4.60
N LYS A 13 -11.29 -15.25 3.28
CA LYS A 13 -10.99 -14.12 2.40
C LYS A 13 -12.09 -13.06 2.47
N SER A 14 -13.35 -13.47 2.49
CA SER A 14 -14.47 -12.53 2.66
C SER A 14 -14.40 -11.81 3.98
N LYS A 15 -14.02 -12.54 5.04
CA LYS A 15 -13.89 -11.96 6.37
C LYS A 15 -12.74 -10.96 6.42
N ASP A 16 -11.60 -11.29 5.79
CA ASP A 16 -10.45 -10.39 5.74
C ASP A 16 -10.74 -9.16 4.90
N ASN A 17 -11.60 -9.28 3.89
CA ASN A 17 -12.01 -8.18 3.02
C ASN A 17 -13.28 -7.47 3.52
N ALA A 18 -13.67 -7.73 4.76
CA ALA A 18 -14.81 -7.03 5.36
C ALA A 18 -14.56 -5.52 5.35
N ASP A 19 -15.65 -4.77 5.43
CA ASP A 19 -15.60 -3.31 5.36
C ASP A 19 -14.55 -2.73 6.32
N LEU A 20 -13.87 -1.71 5.83
CA LEU A 20 -12.88 -1.00 6.63
C LEU A 20 -13.56 -0.26 7.78
N ASN A 21 -12.98 -0.35 8.97
CA ASN A 21 -13.50 0.39 10.11
C ASN A 21 -13.02 1.85 10.05
N PRO A 22 -13.61 2.76 10.85
CA PRO A 22 -13.24 4.18 10.82
C PRO A 22 -11.76 4.44 11.08
N ASP A 23 -11.13 3.66 11.96
CA ASP A 23 -9.70 3.81 12.25
C ASP A 23 -8.86 3.47 11.04
N GLU A 24 -9.21 2.38 10.37
CA GLU A 24 -8.50 1.95 9.15
C GLU A 24 -8.64 2.98 8.03
N LEU A 25 -9.81 3.56 7.87
CA LEU A 25 -10.02 4.64 6.89
C LEU A 25 -9.13 5.84 7.21
N GLY A 26 -8.95 6.13 8.49
CA GLY A 26 -8.04 7.19 8.93
C GLY A 26 -6.60 6.89 8.58
N TYR A 27 -6.16 5.64 8.75
CA TYR A 27 -4.80 5.24 8.41
C TYR A 27 -4.55 5.37 6.91
N ILE A 28 -5.52 4.94 6.10
CA ILE A 28 -5.42 5.07 4.64
C ILE A 28 -5.31 6.55 4.26
N LYS A 29 -6.10 7.41 4.88
CA LYS A 29 -6.05 8.84 4.58
C LYS A 29 -4.69 9.45 4.89
N VAL A 30 -4.07 9.05 5.99
CA VAL A 30 -2.73 9.54 6.35
C VAL A 30 -1.72 9.17 5.27
N ILE A 31 -1.74 7.92 4.82
CA ILE A 31 -0.81 7.46 3.78
C ILE A 31 -1.13 8.13 2.44
N GLU A 32 -2.42 8.27 2.11
CA GLU A 32 -2.85 8.96 0.89
C GLU A 32 -2.33 10.40 0.86
N ASP A 33 -2.49 11.12 1.97
CA ASP A 33 -2.01 12.50 2.06
C ASP A 33 -0.48 12.57 1.91
N TYR A 34 0.23 11.59 2.48
CA TYR A 34 1.68 11.50 2.34
C TYR A 34 2.08 11.27 0.88
N ILE A 35 1.42 10.33 0.20
CA ILE A 35 1.70 10.05 -1.21
C ILE A 35 1.36 11.27 -2.07
N ASP A 36 0.24 11.93 -1.81
CA ASP A 36 -0.14 13.13 -2.55
C ASP A 36 0.91 14.23 -2.40
N SER A 37 1.49 14.39 -1.20
CA SER A 37 2.54 15.37 -1.00
C SER A 37 3.82 15.00 -1.77
N GLU A 38 4.13 13.72 -1.87
CA GLU A 38 5.28 13.27 -2.66
C GLU A 38 5.04 13.49 -4.15
N ILE A 39 3.80 13.29 -4.62
CA ILE A 39 3.44 13.58 -6.01
C ILE A 39 3.65 15.07 -6.30
N GLU A 40 3.17 15.94 -5.42
CA GLU A 40 3.32 17.37 -5.61
C GLU A 40 4.79 17.81 -5.67
N LYS A 41 5.64 17.15 -4.88
CA LYS A 41 7.07 17.49 -4.86
C LYS A 41 7.84 16.97 -6.07
N LYS A 42 7.46 15.81 -6.59
CA LYS A 42 8.28 15.07 -7.56
C LYS A 42 7.74 15.07 -8.98
N LEU A 43 6.44 15.25 -9.14
CA LEU A 43 5.84 15.21 -10.48
C LEU A 43 6.15 16.48 -11.25
N SER A 44 6.53 16.33 -12.51
CA SER A 44 6.78 17.47 -13.41
C SER A 44 6.43 17.07 -14.83
N THR A 45 6.41 18.02 -15.75
CA THR A 45 6.15 17.71 -17.16
C THR A 45 7.20 16.78 -17.75
N ASP A 46 8.41 16.78 -17.19
CA ASP A 46 9.50 15.91 -17.63
C ASP A 46 9.54 14.60 -16.88
N ARG A 47 8.85 14.50 -15.77
CA ARG A 47 8.88 13.32 -14.92
C ARG A 47 7.46 12.93 -14.53
N LEU A 48 6.91 11.95 -15.23
CA LEU A 48 5.55 11.49 -15.01
C LEU A 48 5.45 10.29 -14.07
N GLU A 49 6.55 9.94 -13.43
CA GLU A 49 6.60 8.86 -12.45
C GLU A 49 6.98 9.41 -11.08
N VAL A 50 6.35 8.86 -10.05
CA VAL A 50 6.71 9.16 -8.67
C VAL A 50 7.03 7.86 -7.97
N TRP A 51 8.20 7.78 -7.37
CA TRP A 51 8.66 6.60 -6.65
C TRP A 51 8.50 6.83 -5.14
N ILE A 52 7.75 5.96 -4.50
CA ILE A 52 7.53 6.02 -3.05
C ILE A 52 8.42 4.98 -2.40
N ASP A 53 9.36 5.46 -1.61
CA ASP A 53 10.34 4.63 -0.91
C ASP A 53 9.68 3.88 0.26
N LYS A 54 10.20 2.70 0.55
CA LYS A 54 9.77 1.88 1.69
C LYS A 54 8.28 1.57 1.68
N ALA A 55 7.74 1.35 0.49
CA ALA A 55 6.31 1.10 0.34
C ALA A 55 5.84 -0.17 1.06
N TYR A 56 6.73 -1.11 1.31
CA TYR A 56 6.40 -2.35 2.01
C TYR A 56 6.05 -2.12 3.48
N ILE A 57 6.39 -0.97 4.04
CA ILE A 57 6.09 -0.66 5.44
C ILE A 57 5.12 0.50 5.60
N LEU A 58 4.35 0.81 4.55
CA LEU A 58 3.44 1.96 4.58
C LEU A 58 2.49 1.96 5.77
N PHE A 59 1.97 0.80 6.14
CA PHE A 59 1.03 0.69 7.26
C PHE A 59 1.70 0.23 8.55
N ASN A 60 3.02 0.26 8.60
CA ASN A 60 3.75 0.02 9.86
C ASN A 60 4.02 1.32 10.59
N TYR A 61 4.28 2.40 9.86
CA TYR A 61 4.62 3.69 10.45
C TYR A 61 3.82 4.80 9.82
N ASN A 62 3.36 5.72 10.68
CA ASN A 62 2.75 6.96 10.22
C ASN A 62 3.88 7.88 9.73
N PRO A 63 3.91 8.25 8.44
CA PRO A 63 5.01 9.07 7.90
C PRO A 63 5.03 10.49 8.43
N VAL A 64 3.92 10.98 8.99
CA VAL A 64 3.84 12.34 9.52
C VAL A 64 4.33 12.38 10.96
N THR A 65 3.83 11.50 11.82
CA THR A 65 4.18 11.49 13.25
C THR A 65 5.43 10.69 13.55
N LYS A 66 5.89 9.85 12.62
CA LYS A 66 7.02 8.94 12.80
C LYS A 66 6.78 7.90 13.89
N LYS A 67 5.54 7.68 14.26
CA LYS A 67 5.16 6.68 15.24
C LYS A 67 4.52 5.48 14.57
N PRO A 68 4.65 4.27 15.16
CA PRO A 68 4.03 3.09 14.57
C PRO A 68 2.50 3.22 14.57
N PHE A 69 1.87 2.69 13.54
CA PHE A 69 0.44 2.45 13.57
C PHE A 69 0.14 1.32 14.55
N PRO A 70 -1.10 1.25 15.08
CA PRO A 70 -1.49 0.10 15.89
C PRO A 70 -1.26 -1.21 15.18
N SER A 71 -0.98 -2.26 15.93
CA SER A 71 -0.72 -3.58 15.39
C SER A 71 -1.87 -4.07 14.52
N MET A 72 -1.55 -4.52 13.33
CA MET A 72 -2.52 -5.07 12.39
C MET A 72 -1.99 -6.39 11.84
N THR A 73 -2.91 -7.31 11.50
CA THR A 73 -2.53 -8.54 10.82
C THR A 73 -2.04 -8.23 9.40
N ASN A 74 -1.25 -9.13 8.84
CA ASN A 74 -0.81 -8.98 7.45
C ASN A 74 -1.99 -8.95 6.49
N ALA A 75 -3.04 -9.72 6.78
CA ALA A 75 -4.26 -9.73 5.97
C ALA A 75 -4.90 -8.33 5.94
N ARG A 76 -5.02 -7.67 7.11
CA ARG A 76 -5.59 -6.34 7.16
C ARG A 76 -4.70 -5.32 6.46
N LYS A 77 -3.40 -5.41 6.63
CA LYS A 77 -2.46 -4.51 5.91
C LYS A 77 -2.62 -4.64 4.40
N SER A 78 -2.82 -5.86 3.90
CA SER A 78 -3.06 -6.09 2.47
C SER A 78 -4.36 -5.46 2.01
N VAL A 79 -5.42 -5.54 2.82
CA VAL A 79 -6.70 -4.91 2.50
C VAL A 79 -6.56 -3.39 2.42
N LEU A 80 -5.88 -2.80 3.39
CA LEU A 80 -5.66 -1.36 3.41
C LEU A 80 -4.81 -0.91 2.21
N THR A 81 -3.75 -1.66 1.91
CA THR A 81 -2.90 -1.38 0.75
C THR A 81 -3.71 -1.47 -0.55
N GLY A 82 -4.53 -2.52 -0.68
CA GLY A 82 -5.37 -2.70 -1.86
C GLY A 82 -6.34 -1.54 -2.07
N GLU A 83 -6.97 -1.08 -1.00
CA GLU A 83 -7.89 0.06 -1.08
C GLU A 83 -7.13 1.34 -1.46
N LEU A 84 -5.98 1.56 -0.84
CA LEU A 84 -5.15 2.72 -1.15
C LEU A 84 -4.76 2.75 -2.62
N LEU A 85 -4.24 1.64 -3.15
CA LEU A 85 -3.82 1.56 -4.54
C LEU A 85 -4.99 1.69 -5.51
N SER A 86 -6.16 1.15 -5.15
CA SER A 86 -7.37 1.29 -5.97
C SER A 86 -7.76 2.75 -6.15
N ARG A 87 -7.57 3.57 -5.11
CA ARG A 87 -7.87 5.00 -5.19
C ARG A 87 -7.01 5.69 -6.23
N TYR A 88 -5.72 5.32 -6.30
CA TYR A 88 -4.82 5.91 -7.30
C TYR A 88 -5.08 5.37 -8.70
N GLU A 89 -5.42 4.10 -8.83
CA GLU A 89 -5.80 3.54 -10.13
C GLU A 89 -7.04 4.24 -10.69
N ARG A 90 -8.03 4.50 -9.84
CA ARG A 90 -9.23 5.24 -10.23
C ARG A 90 -8.94 6.70 -10.57
N ALA A 91 -7.82 7.22 -10.08
CA ALA A 91 -7.39 8.59 -10.37
C ALA A 91 -6.41 8.65 -11.55
N ASN A 92 -6.40 7.61 -12.37
CA ASN A 92 -5.61 7.53 -13.62
C ASN A 92 -4.12 7.36 -13.39
N TRP A 93 -3.74 6.65 -12.35
CA TRP A 93 -2.36 6.27 -12.12
C TRP A 93 -2.17 4.79 -12.41
N LYS A 94 -1.07 4.46 -13.07
CA LYS A 94 -0.66 3.06 -13.23
C LYS A 94 0.27 2.72 -12.07
N ILE A 95 -0.02 1.61 -11.40
CA ILE A 95 0.72 1.19 -10.21
C ILE A 95 1.67 0.06 -10.58
N ASN A 96 2.93 0.21 -10.22
CA ASN A 96 3.93 -0.84 -10.38
C ASN A 96 4.75 -0.93 -9.10
N TRP A 97 5.28 -2.10 -8.83
CA TRP A 97 6.20 -2.32 -7.73
C TRP A 97 7.60 -2.55 -8.29
N HIS A 98 8.57 -1.95 -7.65
CA HIS A 98 9.97 -2.20 -7.95
C HIS A 98 10.61 -2.84 -6.74
N GLU A 99 11.11 -4.07 -6.92
CA GLU A 99 11.81 -4.76 -5.86
C GLU A 99 13.30 -4.52 -6.04
N ASP A 100 13.95 -4.14 -4.96
CA ASP A 100 15.40 -4.00 -4.96
C ASP A 100 15.98 -5.39 -4.72
N ASP A 101 16.71 -5.91 -5.69
CA ASP A 101 17.22 -7.28 -5.66
C ASP A 101 18.08 -7.60 -4.46
N GLY A 102 18.73 -6.63 -3.87
CA GLY A 102 19.60 -6.87 -2.75
C GLY A 102 20.63 -7.95 -3.06
N MET A 103 21.36 -7.83 -4.15
CA MET A 103 22.27 -8.85 -4.65
C MET A 103 23.29 -9.32 -3.63
N ASP A 104 23.58 -8.52 -2.65
CA ASP A 104 24.49 -8.85 -1.58
C ASP A 104 23.77 -9.35 -0.32
N GLY A 105 22.47 -9.61 -0.42
CA GLY A 105 21.68 -10.02 0.71
C GLY A 105 21.31 -8.87 1.64
N ASN A 106 21.65 -7.68 1.26
CA ASN A 106 21.35 -6.52 2.06
C ASN A 106 19.87 -6.13 1.90
N MET A 107 19.13 -6.17 2.97
CA MET A 107 17.68 -5.91 2.98
C MET A 107 17.35 -4.44 3.16
N SER A 108 18.32 -3.56 3.17
CA SER A 108 18.10 -2.15 3.44
C SER A 108 17.43 -1.42 2.28
N GLY A 109 17.43 -2.00 1.10
CA GLY A 109 16.97 -1.32 -0.10
C GLY A 109 15.49 -1.01 -0.14
N GLY A 110 14.68 -1.80 0.46
CA GLY A 110 13.24 -1.59 0.45
C GLY A 110 12.63 -1.59 -0.94
N ASP A 111 11.35 -1.87 -0.99
CA ASP A 111 10.61 -1.87 -2.23
C ASP A 111 10.07 -0.48 -2.53
N TYR A 112 9.99 -0.14 -3.80
CA TYR A 112 9.42 1.12 -4.24
C TYR A 112 8.06 0.89 -4.84
N LEU A 113 7.14 1.79 -4.53
CA LEU A 113 5.86 1.88 -5.21
C LEU A 113 6.01 2.95 -6.28
N ILE A 114 5.75 2.58 -7.52
CA ILE A 114 5.87 3.49 -8.66
C ILE A 114 4.49 3.88 -9.14
N LEU A 115 4.22 5.19 -9.10
CA LEU A 115 2.98 5.76 -9.59
C LEU A 115 3.29 6.47 -10.91
N LYS A 116 2.77 5.94 -12.00
CA LYS A 116 2.97 6.52 -13.33
C LYS A 116 1.68 7.14 -13.81
N GLY A 117 1.74 8.42 -14.19
CA GLY A 117 0.58 9.11 -14.72
C GLY A 117 0.17 8.55 -16.09
N ILE A 118 -1.13 8.37 -16.28
CA ILE A 118 -1.69 7.92 -17.54
C ILE A 118 -2.31 9.13 -18.23
N ARG A 119 -1.83 9.39 -19.44
CA ARG A 119 -2.37 10.47 -20.26
C ARG A 119 -3.62 10.04 -21.00
#